data_ab1741bb71b0524dec1ed01ff69012bb
#
_entry.id   ab1741bb71b0524dec1ed01ff69012bb
#
_cell.length_a   1.000
_cell.length_b   1.000
_cell.length_c   1.000
_cell.angle_alpha   90.00
_cell.angle_beta   90.00
_cell.angle_gamma   90.00
#
_symmetry.space_group_name_H-M   'P 1'
#
loop_
_entity.id
_entity.type
_entity.pdbx_description
1 polymer ?
#
loop_
_entity_poly.entity_id
_entity_poly.type
_entity_poly.pdbx_seq_one_letter_code
_entity_poly.pdbx_strand_id
1 'polypeptide(L)'
;MLCYQDKVSLGVVISKIPVMQSGLKVIFNENLPDYELSFCRSHDELTLLQLRRAVLVVADISGEIAHPRAVCERYYSLMTQYRDIHWVFMVSDSLYPLAVELLIRPESSLISERRAG
;
A
#
# COMPACT_ATOMS: atom_id res chain seq x y z
N MET A 1 -25.27 19.20 7.50
CA MET A 1 -24.73 18.92 7.52
C MET A 1 -23.88 18.49 7.48
N LEU A 2 -23.56 18.41 7.55
CA LEU A 2 -22.89 17.96 7.60
C LEU A 2 -22.25 16.85 7.43
N CYS A 3 -22.36 16.22 6.84
CA CYS A 3 -21.90 14.88 6.69
C CYS A 3 -20.58 14.70 6.07
N TYR A 4 -20.13 15.65 5.41
CA TYR A 4 -18.78 15.61 4.84
C TYR A 4 -17.72 15.55 5.90
N GLN A 5 -18.11 15.86 7.10
CA GLN A 5 -17.19 15.77 8.22
C GLN A 5 -16.84 14.34 8.56
N ASP A 6 -17.67 13.42 8.12
CA ASP A 6 -17.46 12.03 8.42
C ASP A 6 -16.56 11.36 7.40
N LYS A 7 -16.13 12.10 6.41
CA LYS A 7 -15.24 11.53 5.41
C LYS A 7 -13.84 11.48 5.96
N VAL A 8 -13.57 10.40 6.63
CA VAL A 8 -12.23 10.13 7.10
C VAL A 8 -11.46 9.49 5.96
N SER A 9 -10.24 9.93 5.77
CA SER A 9 -9.39 9.34 4.75
C SER A 9 -9.06 7.91 5.14
N LEU A 10 -9.22 6.99 4.21
CA LEU A 10 -8.93 5.59 4.46
C LEU A 10 -7.54 5.26 3.93
N GLY A 11 -6.69 4.69 4.80
CA GLY A 11 -5.43 4.14 4.42
C GLY A 11 -5.48 2.63 4.58
N VAL A 12 -5.00 1.91 3.58
CA VAL A 12 -4.96 0.45 3.64
C VAL A 12 -3.50 0.01 3.72
N VAL A 13 -3.21 -0.87 4.67
CA VAL A 13 -1.88 -1.43 4.85
C VAL A 13 -1.95 -2.91 4.48
N ILE A 14 -1.12 -3.33 3.55
CA ILE A 14 -1.06 -4.71 3.11
C ILE A 14 0.29 -5.29 3.53
N SER A 15 0.28 -6.21 4.49
CA SER A 15 1.49 -6.87 4.94
C SER A 15 1.13 -8.18 5.62
N LYS A 16 1.92 -9.21 5.35
CA LYS A 16 1.79 -10.50 6.01
C LYS A 16 2.44 -10.51 7.39
N ILE A 17 3.24 -9.51 7.69
CA ILE A 17 4.10 -9.50 8.86
C ILE A 17 3.44 -8.70 9.97
N PRO A 18 3.02 -9.35 11.07
CA PRO A 18 2.30 -8.64 12.14
C PRO A 18 3.09 -7.48 12.75
N VAL A 19 4.40 -7.63 12.90
CA VAL A 19 5.20 -6.55 13.47
C VAL A 19 5.24 -5.35 12.53
N MET A 20 5.23 -5.60 11.23
CA MET A 20 5.17 -4.52 10.25
C MET A 20 3.83 -3.78 10.33
N GLN A 21 2.74 -4.53 10.46
CA GLN A 21 1.42 -3.92 10.61
C GLN A 21 1.37 -3.05 11.86
N SER A 22 1.89 -3.57 12.97
CA SER A 22 1.90 -2.82 14.21
C SER A 22 2.74 -1.57 14.12
N GLY A 23 3.92 -1.68 13.51
CA GLY A 23 4.80 -0.53 13.35
C GLY A 23 4.18 0.55 12.49
N LEU A 24 3.57 0.17 11.39
CA LEU A 24 2.92 1.13 10.51
C LEU A 24 1.72 1.77 11.19
N LYS A 25 1.00 1.01 12.00
CA LYS A 25 -0.12 1.57 12.74
C LYS A 25 0.34 2.68 13.67
N VAL A 26 1.46 2.47 14.37
CA VAL A 26 2.00 3.50 15.26
C VAL A 26 2.39 4.74 14.46
N ILE A 27 3.09 4.54 13.35
CA ILE A 27 3.55 5.65 12.52
C ILE A 27 2.37 6.45 12.00
N PHE A 28 1.33 5.78 11.53
CA PHE A 28 0.13 6.47 11.04
C PHE A 28 -0.58 7.22 12.15
N ASN A 29 -0.72 6.60 13.33
CA ASN A 29 -1.40 7.26 14.42
C ASN A 29 -0.69 8.53 14.85
N GLU A 30 0.63 8.54 14.77
CA GLU A 30 1.42 9.71 15.18
C GLU A 30 1.47 10.80 14.12
N ASN A 31 1.50 10.41 12.85
CA ASN A 31 1.72 11.35 11.78
C ASN A 31 0.49 11.68 10.96
N LEU A 32 -0.46 10.76 10.92
CA LEU A 32 -1.69 10.92 10.14
C LEU A 32 -2.87 10.49 10.98
N PRO A 33 -3.14 11.21 12.09
CA PRO A 33 -4.18 10.76 13.03
C PRO A 33 -5.59 10.77 12.48
N ASP A 34 -5.81 11.51 11.38
CA ASP A 34 -7.14 11.59 10.79
C ASP A 34 -7.44 10.46 9.82
N TYR A 35 -6.47 9.57 9.63
CA TYR A 35 -6.70 8.43 8.75
C TYR A 35 -7.33 7.27 9.50
N GLU A 36 -8.33 6.68 8.89
CA GLU A 36 -8.84 5.38 9.30
C GLU A 36 -7.97 4.33 8.63
N LEU A 37 -7.49 3.34 9.40
CA LEU A 37 -6.61 2.32 8.83
C LEU A 37 -7.33 0.99 8.70
N SER A 38 -7.08 0.31 7.62
CA SER A 38 -7.55 -1.04 7.37
C SER A 38 -6.35 -1.89 7.01
N PHE A 39 -6.32 -3.13 7.48
CA PHE A 39 -5.18 -4.01 7.30
C PHE A 39 -5.56 -5.23 6.50
N CYS A 40 -4.73 -5.58 5.54
CA CYS A 40 -4.88 -6.78 4.74
C CYS A 40 -3.57 -7.56 4.78
N ARG A 41 -3.64 -8.86 4.61
CA ARG A 41 -2.44 -9.70 4.58
C ARG A 41 -1.88 -9.81 3.17
N SER A 42 -2.73 -9.68 2.17
CA SER A 42 -2.28 -9.72 0.79
C SER A 42 -3.23 -8.90 -0.07
N HIS A 43 -2.81 -8.64 -1.30
CA HIS A 43 -3.64 -7.87 -2.22
C HIS A 43 -4.96 -8.58 -2.54
N ASP A 44 -5.00 -9.90 -2.37
CA ASP A 44 -6.22 -10.67 -2.62
C ASP A 44 -7.32 -10.37 -1.63
N GLU A 45 -6.96 -9.80 -0.47
CA GLU A 45 -7.94 -9.44 0.55
C GLU A 45 -8.54 -8.07 0.34
N LEU A 46 -8.01 -7.30 -0.61
CA LEU A 46 -8.57 -5.98 -0.89
C LEU A 46 -9.98 -6.11 -1.43
N THR A 47 -10.90 -5.38 -0.82
CA THR A 47 -12.29 -5.36 -1.28
C THR A 47 -12.52 -4.16 -2.17
N LEU A 48 -13.56 -4.25 -2.98
CA LEU A 48 -13.95 -3.15 -3.84
C LEU A 48 -14.28 -1.91 -3.02
N LEU A 49 -14.91 -2.10 -1.88
CA LEU A 49 -15.25 -0.98 -1.01
C LEU A 49 -14.00 -0.27 -0.48
N GLN A 50 -13.00 -1.04 -0.08
CA GLN A 50 -11.74 -0.46 0.36
C GLN A 50 -11.09 0.33 -0.78
N LEU A 51 -11.07 -0.23 -1.98
CA LEU A 51 -10.45 0.43 -3.13
C LEU A 51 -11.16 1.71 -3.51
N ARG A 52 -12.47 1.75 -3.33
CA ARG A 52 -13.23 2.96 -3.64
C ARG A 52 -13.01 4.07 -2.62
N ARG A 53 -12.76 3.69 -1.37
CA ARG A 53 -12.63 4.66 -0.29
C ARG A 53 -11.20 5.08 -0.02
N ALA A 54 -10.23 4.24 -0.37
CA ALA A 54 -8.85 4.47 -0.01
C ALA A 54 -8.26 5.67 -0.74
N VAL A 55 -7.50 6.47 -0.02
CA VAL A 55 -6.69 7.53 -0.62
C VAL A 55 -5.22 7.17 -0.57
N LEU A 56 -4.86 6.17 0.23
CA LEU A 56 -3.49 5.72 0.40
C LEU A 56 -3.47 4.22 0.62
N VAL A 57 -2.59 3.52 -0.09
CA VAL A 57 -2.35 2.10 0.14
C VAL A 57 -0.85 1.91 0.32
N VAL A 58 -0.47 1.30 1.43
CA VAL A 58 0.92 0.93 1.70
C VAL A 58 1.00 -0.57 1.57
N ALA A 59 1.72 -1.03 0.55
CA ALA A 59 1.84 -2.46 0.27
C ALA A 59 3.25 -2.91 0.58
N ASP A 60 3.38 -3.83 1.53
CA ASP A 60 4.66 -4.41 1.91
C ASP A 60 4.90 -5.65 1.07
N ILE A 61 5.75 -5.52 0.07
CA ILE A 61 6.16 -6.64 -0.77
C ILE A 61 7.64 -6.91 -0.59
N SER A 62 8.14 -6.62 0.62
CA SER A 62 9.55 -6.81 0.94
C SER A 62 9.86 -8.24 1.35
N GLY A 63 8.85 -9.01 1.72
CA GLY A 63 9.07 -10.38 2.13
C GLY A 63 9.25 -11.33 0.95
N GLU A 64 9.31 -12.61 1.28
CA GLU A 64 9.44 -13.63 0.26
C GLU A 64 8.13 -13.77 -0.50
N ILE A 65 8.22 -13.72 -1.82
CA ILE A 65 7.04 -13.74 -2.68
C ILE A 65 7.18 -14.86 -3.70
N ALA A 66 6.17 -15.72 -3.78
CA ALA A 66 6.21 -16.88 -4.64
C ALA A 66 6.21 -16.52 -6.12
N HIS A 67 5.43 -15.51 -6.50
CA HIS A 67 5.30 -15.14 -7.89
C HIS A 67 5.42 -13.62 -8.01
N PRO A 68 6.65 -13.09 -7.90
CA PRO A 68 6.83 -11.63 -7.81
C PRO A 68 6.31 -10.86 -9.01
N ARG A 69 6.52 -11.38 -10.23
CA ARG A 69 6.04 -10.66 -11.41
C ARG A 69 4.51 -10.61 -11.44
N ALA A 70 3.86 -11.71 -11.10
CA ALA A 70 2.40 -11.75 -11.08
C ALA A 70 1.84 -10.78 -10.04
N VAL A 71 2.48 -10.71 -8.88
CA VAL A 71 2.05 -9.78 -7.84
C VAL A 71 2.21 -8.34 -8.31
N CYS A 72 3.35 -8.01 -8.89
CA CYS A 72 3.58 -6.65 -9.38
C CYS A 72 2.62 -6.29 -10.51
N GLU A 73 2.33 -7.23 -11.40
CA GLU A 73 1.37 -6.99 -12.47
C GLU A 73 -0.03 -6.76 -11.92
N ARG A 74 -0.38 -7.47 -10.87
CA ARG A 74 -1.67 -7.27 -10.23
C ARG A 74 -1.77 -5.87 -9.64
N TYR A 75 -0.73 -5.42 -8.95
CA TYR A 75 -0.71 -4.06 -8.43
C TYR A 75 -0.72 -3.02 -9.54
N TYR A 76 -0.01 -3.28 -10.62
CA TYR A 76 -0.03 -2.39 -11.76
C TYR A 76 -1.47 -2.22 -12.29
N SER A 77 -2.19 -3.33 -12.39
CA SER A 77 -3.57 -3.31 -12.83
C SER A 77 -4.45 -2.48 -11.90
N LEU A 78 -4.25 -2.67 -10.59
CA LEU A 78 -5.01 -1.91 -9.61
C LEU A 78 -4.70 -0.42 -9.70
N MET A 79 -3.44 -0.06 -9.91
CA MET A 79 -3.06 1.34 -10.04
C MET A 79 -3.72 1.99 -11.26
N THR A 80 -3.84 1.26 -12.35
CA THR A 80 -4.49 1.81 -13.53
C THR A 80 -5.98 1.98 -13.35
N GLN A 81 -6.60 1.13 -12.54
CA GLN A 81 -8.03 1.22 -12.29
C GLN A 81 -8.39 2.26 -11.25
N TYR A 82 -7.55 2.42 -10.23
CA TYR A 82 -7.84 3.28 -9.08
C TYR A 82 -6.78 4.36 -8.99
N ARG A 83 -6.89 5.33 -9.88
CA ARG A 83 -5.85 6.35 -10.07
C ARG A 83 -5.83 7.43 -9.01
N ASP A 84 -6.88 7.50 -8.20
CA ASP A 84 -6.94 8.50 -7.14
C ASP A 84 -6.26 8.05 -5.85
N ILE A 85 -5.81 6.81 -5.82
CA ILE A 85 -5.11 6.27 -4.66
C ILE A 85 -3.62 6.54 -4.82
N HIS A 86 -3.00 6.99 -3.74
CA HIS A 86 -1.54 7.06 -3.70
C HIS A 86 -1.02 5.72 -3.19
N TRP A 87 -0.16 5.09 -3.96
CA TRP A 87 0.37 3.76 -3.66
C TRP A 87 1.80 3.87 -3.16
N VAL A 88 2.09 3.24 -2.03
CA VAL A 88 3.45 3.17 -1.50
C VAL A 88 3.83 1.70 -1.41
N PHE A 89 4.91 1.33 -2.09
CA PHE A 89 5.37 -0.06 -2.11
C PHE A 89 6.69 -0.16 -1.36
N MET A 90 6.72 -1.04 -0.37
CA MET A 90 7.94 -1.35 0.37
C MET A 90 8.50 -2.63 -0.24
N VAL A 91 9.67 -2.54 -0.84
CA VAL A 91 10.22 -3.63 -1.63
C VAL A 91 11.58 -4.07 -1.11
N SER A 92 11.88 -5.35 -1.30
CA SER A 92 13.21 -5.87 -1.01
C SER A 92 14.15 -5.55 -2.16
N ASP A 93 15.46 -5.62 -1.88
CA ASP A 93 16.45 -5.35 -2.91
C ASP A 93 16.30 -6.28 -4.12
N SER A 94 16.00 -7.53 -3.87
CA SER A 94 15.89 -8.50 -4.97
C SER A 94 14.70 -8.20 -5.85
N LEU A 95 13.67 -7.59 -5.31
CA LEU A 95 12.47 -7.27 -6.06
C LEU A 95 12.54 -5.88 -6.70
N TYR A 96 13.48 -5.07 -6.27
CA TYR A 96 13.54 -3.67 -6.68
C TYR A 96 13.58 -3.47 -8.20
N PRO A 97 14.40 -4.21 -8.96
CA PRO A 97 14.41 -4.01 -10.41
C PRO A 97 13.05 -4.24 -11.07
N LEU A 98 12.35 -5.26 -10.63
CA LEU A 98 11.02 -5.56 -11.15
C LEU A 98 10.02 -4.49 -10.74
N ALA A 99 10.13 -4.01 -9.51
CA ALA A 99 9.25 -2.97 -9.02
C ALA A 99 9.46 -1.66 -9.80
N VAL A 100 10.70 -1.34 -10.11
CA VAL A 100 10.99 -0.16 -10.92
C VAL A 100 10.35 -0.29 -12.31
N GLU A 101 10.40 -1.48 -12.87
CA GLU A 101 9.83 -1.71 -14.19
C GLU A 101 8.31 -1.56 -14.19
N LEU A 102 7.63 -2.08 -13.17
CA LEU A 102 6.18 -2.23 -13.20
C LEU A 102 5.41 -1.28 -12.28
N LEU A 103 6.05 -0.79 -11.22
CA LEU A 103 5.30 -0.09 -10.18
C LEU A 103 5.59 1.40 -10.07
N ILE A 104 6.50 1.93 -10.88
CA ILE A 104 6.76 3.38 -10.83
C ILE A 104 5.77 4.10 -11.71
N ARG A 105 4.98 4.97 -11.08
CA ARG A 105 3.99 5.79 -11.74
C ARG A 105 3.90 7.11 -10.97
N PRO A 106 3.28 8.15 -11.55
CA PRO A 106 3.16 9.42 -10.83
C PRO A 106 2.48 9.30 -9.47
N GLU A 107 1.54 8.37 -9.34
CA GLU A 107 0.78 8.21 -8.10
C GLU A 107 1.36 7.13 -7.18
N SER A 108 2.60 6.69 -7.41
CA SER A 108 3.21 5.66 -6.57
C SER A 108 4.58 6.08 -6.07
N SER A 109 4.98 5.46 -4.97
CA SER A 109 6.31 5.64 -4.37
C SER A 109 6.88 4.29 -4.01
N LEU A 110 8.18 4.13 -4.21
CA LEU A 110 8.88 2.90 -3.85
C LEU A 110 9.84 3.16 -2.70
N ILE A 111 9.83 2.27 -1.72
CA ILE A 111 10.75 2.31 -0.60
C ILE A 111 11.49 0.99 -0.55
N SER A 112 12.80 1.03 -0.71
CA SER A 112 13.64 -0.16 -0.69
C SER A 112 14.34 -0.23 0.66
N GLU A 113 14.52 -1.44 1.17
CA GLU A 113 15.25 -1.64 2.42
C GLU A 113 16.63 -1.01 2.39
N ARG A 114 17.33 -1.20 1.28
CA ARG A 114 18.67 -0.66 1.16
C ARG A 114 18.68 0.84 1.15
N ARG A 115 17.68 1.44 0.51
CA ARG A 115 17.65 2.88 0.35
C ARG A 115 17.08 3.59 1.56
N ALA A 116 16.38 2.83 2.40
CA ALA A 116 15.82 3.40 3.61
C ALA A 116 16.88 3.62 4.67
N GLY A 117 17.99 2.89 4.56
CA GLY A 117 19.06 2.99 5.53
C GLY A 117 20.08 4.10 5.24
#